data_7c31a7d7c0c773603e13a1e60f671c4e
#
_entry.id   7c31a7d7c0c773603e13a1e60f671c4e
#
_cell.length_a   1.000
_cell.length_b   1.000
_cell.length_c   1.000
_cell.angle_alpha   90.00
_cell.angle_beta   90.00
_cell.angle_gamma   90.00
#
_symmetry.space_group_name_H-M   'P 1'
#
loop_
_entity.id
_entity.type
_entity.pdbx_description
1 polymer ?
#
loop_
_entity_poly.entity_id
_entity_poly.type
_entity_poly.pdbx_seq_one_letter_code
_entity_poly.pdbx_strand_id
1 'polypeptide(L)'
;MVKIKILNESEERMEVLLSETDRSLANAIRRSLISDTPKMAIDSVRFQLGTKEQDDEIWETTGPIPDEMVAQRLAMIPIPTMHDKFHFQNECPNCKDLVEDDRGCLECQMIYTCVVFGTEEGRWVTAGDMKYLGEESLEIPDEYKSIPITKLLKGQMIEFYATAIMGRGRDHTKWTPVCGVTFQPRRIGILKNKSKAKILWDLDLEITAKDFGKDGRLEDIEKVATLEKELNHVGEGTEEAREFKDAVYLEEVPGEFILSFDTDGSMSTKTAFERAINELADRFGSLDQDLAATI
;
A
#
# COMPACT_ATOMS: atom_id res chain seq x y z
N MET A 1 -2.34 -27.72 -4.88
CA MET A 1 -2.19 -26.76 -3.75
C MET A 1 -1.44 -25.55 -4.27
N VAL A 2 -1.97 -24.35 -4.07
CA VAL A 2 -1.31 -23.11 -4.55
C VAL A 2 0.09 -23.00 -3.95
N LYS A 3 1.06 -22.67 -4.77
CA LYS A 3 2.45 -22.45 -4.37
C LYS A 3 2.75 -20.96 -4.48
N ILE A 4 3.39 -20.41 -3.45
CA ILE A 4 3.78 -19.01 -3.39
C ILE A 4 5.30 -18.95 -3.30
N LYS A 5 5.91 -18.18 -4.21
CA LYS A 5 7.35 -17.90 -4.19
C LYS A 5 7.55 -16.39 -4.19
N ILE A 6 8.24 -15.88 -3.19
CA ILE A 6 8.65 -14.47 -3.16
C ILE A 6 9.75 -14.29 -4.22
N LEU A 7 9.54 -13.35 -5.14
CA LEU A 7 10.49 -12.97 -6.18
C LEU A 7 11.36 -11.81 -5.71
N ASN A 8 10.71 -10.79 -5.16
CA ASN A 8 11.37 -9.62 -4.59
C ASN A 8 10.62 -9.18 -3.33
N GLU A 9 11.36 -8.81 -2.31
CA GLU A 9 10.85 -8.28 -1.04
C GLU A 9 11.74 -7.13 -0.58
N SER A 10 11.13 -5.97 -0.43
CA SER A 10 11.71 -4.80 0.23
C SER A 10 10.73 -4.27 1.27
N GLU A 11 11.12 -3.24 2.01
CA GLU A 11 10.22 -2.61 3.00
C GLU A 11 8.98 -2.02 2.33
N GLU A 12 9.12 -1.48 1.13
CA GLU A 12 8.06 -0.77 0.41
C GLU A 12 7.39 -1.60 -0.68
N ARG A 13 8.06 -2.59 -1.28
CA ARG A 13 7.57 -3.32 -2.44
C ARG A 13 7.72 -4.82 -2.29
N MET A 14 6.68 -5.57 -2.70
CA MET A 14 6.70 -7.03 -2.78
C MET A 14 6.24 -7.52 -4.15
N GLU A 15 6.96 -8.54 -4.65
CA GLU A 15 6.57 -9.29 -5.84
C GLU A 15 6.56 -10.78 -5.52
N VAL A 16 5.45 -11.44 -5.82
CA VAL A 16 5.25 -12.87 -5.56
C VAL A 16 4.79 -13.60 -6.82
N LEU A 17 5.34 -14.79 -7.04
CA LEU A 17 4.87 -15.73 -8.01
C LEU A 17 3.86 -16.67 -7.35
N LEU A 18 2.65 -16.68 -7.88
CA LEU A 18 1.59 -17.62 -7.56
C LEU A 18 1.58 -18.70 -8.60
N SER A 19 1.75 -19.98 -8.23
CA SER A 19 1.75 -21.13 -9.13
C SER A 19 0.67 -22.14 -8.75
N GLU A 20 0.25 -22.96 -9.69
CA GLU A 20 -0.84 -23.94 -9.52
C GLU A 20 -2.16 -23.27 -9.11
N THR A 21 -2.47 -22.12 -9.71
CA THR A 21 -3.62 -21.28 -9.39
C THR A 21 -4.34 -20.81 -10.65
N ASP A 22 -5.43 -20.07 -10.47
CA ASP A 22 -6.18 -19.43 -11.54
C ASP A 22 -6.25 -17.90 -11.34
N ARG A 23 -6.75 -17.22 -12.37
CA ARG A 23 -6.93 -15.77 -12.37
C ARG A 23 -7.90 -15.31 -11.27
N SER A 24 -8.87 -16.15 -10.88
CA SER A 24 -9.88 -15.82 -9.89
C SER A 24 -9.26 -15.68 -8.51
N LEU A 25 -8.39 -16.63 -8.12
CA LEU A 25 -7.69 -16.56 -6.84
C LEU A 25 -6.65 -15.43 -6.80
N ALA A 26 -5.88 -15.23 -7.88
CA ALA A 26 -4.95 -14.09 -7.96
C ALA A 26 -5.68 -12.76 -7.79
N ASN A 27 -6.86 -12.59 -8.42
CA ASN A 27 -7.69 -11.41 -8.26
C ASN A 27 -8.33 -11.32 -6.86
N ALA A 28 -8.69 -12.44 -6.24
CA ALA A 28 -9.21 -12.45 -4.86
C ALA A 28 -8.14 -11.94 -3.88
N ILE A 29 -6.90 -12.40 -4.01
CA ILE A 29 -5.77 -11.92 -3.18
C ILE A 29 -5.54 -10.41 -3.42
N ARG A 30 -5.50 -9.96 -4.68
CA ARG A 30 -5.39 -8.53 -5.01
C ARG A 30 -6.49 -7.70 -4.33
N ARG A 31 -7.74 -8.16 -4.39
CA ARG A 31 -8.86 -7.47 -3.76
C ARG A 31 -8.77 -7.48 -2.23
N SER A 32 -8.34 -8.60 -1.64
CA SER A 32 -8.16 -8.70 -0.19
C SER A 32 -7.10 -7.73 0.31
N LEU A 33 -5.97 -7.59 -0.40
CA LEU A 33 -4.93 -6.60 -0.11
C LEU A 33 -5.50 -5.18 -0.05
N ILE A 34 -6.33 -4.79 -1.03
CA ILE A 34 -6.86 -3.42 -1.14
C ILE A 34 -8.00 -3.17 -0.15
N SER A 35 -8.93 -4.13 -0.02
CA SER A 35 -10.23 -3.87 0.59
C SER A 35 -10.38 -4.44 1.98
N ASP A 36 -9.70 -5.53 2.30
CA ASP A 36 -10.01 -6.32 3.49
C ASP A 36 -8.93 -6.27 4.56
N THR A 37 -7.67 -5.98 4.17
CA THR A 37 -6.54 -5.91 5.11
C THR A 37 -6.77 -4.77 6.11
N PRO A 38 -6.81 -5.06 7.43
CA PRO A 38 -7.02 -4.05 8.45
C PRO A 38 -5.82 -3.09 8.55
N LYS A 39 -6.11 -1.81 8.78
CA LYS A 39 -5.09 -0.77 8.96
C LYS A 39 -5.56 0.28 9.95
N MET A 40 -4.63 0.84 10.73
CA MET A 40 -4.85 2.04 11.54
C MET A 40 -4.78 3.29 10.65
N ALA A 41 -5.75 4.19 10.79
CA ALA A 41 -5.72 5.50 10.13
C ALA A 41 -6.44 6.54 10.98
N ILE A 42 -6.04 7.80 10.87
CA ILE A 42 -6.72 8.91 11.55
C ILE A 42 -8.14 9.02 10.99
N ASP A 43 -9.10 8.92 11.89
CA ASP A 43 -10.53 8.94 11.60
C ASP A 43 -11.20 10.24 12.00
N SER A 44 -10.87 10.75 13.17
CA SER A 44 -11.41 12.01 13.67
C SER A 44 -10.31 12.94 14.15
N VAL A 45 -10.56 14.24 14.01
CA VAL A 45 -9.64 15.31 14.46
C VAL A 45 -10.43 16.35 15.21
N ARG A 46 -9.97 16.68 16.42
CA ARG A 46 -10.51 17.77 17.22
C ARG A 46 -9.54 18.94 17.19
N PHE A 47 -9.90 20.00 16.51
CA PHE A 47 -9.15 21.25 16.49
C PHE A 47 -9.52 22.13 17.69
N GLN A 48 -8.53 22.76 18.31
CA GLN A 48 -8.74 23.82 19.27
C GLN A 48 -8.88 25.14 18.52
N LEU A 49 -10.08 25.72 18.54
CA LEU A 49 -10.38 26.92 17.76
C LEU A 49 -10.39 28.16 18.68
N GLY A 50 -9.98 29.30 18.13
CA GLY A 50 -10.01 30.61 18.80
C GLY A 50 -8.65 31.27 18.85
N THR A 51 -8.45 32.08 19.89
CA THR A 51 -7.17 32.74 20.15
C THR A 51 -6.56 32.19 21.44
N LYS A 52 -5.24 32.07 21.45
CA LYS A 52 -4.46 31.67 22.62
C LYS A 52 -3.43 32.72 22.92
N GLU A 53 -3.36 33.14 24.17
CA GLU A 53 -2.33 34.04 24.66
C GLU A 53 -1.20 33.21 25.27
N GLN A 54 0.00 33.39 24.73
CA GLN A 54 1.20 32.72 25.22
C GLN A 54 2.41 33.66 25.07
N ASP A 55 3.21 33.78 26.11
CA ASP A 55 4.44 34.63 26.15
C ASP A 55 4.18 36.11 25.76
N ASP A 56 3.06 36.69 26.23
CA ASP A 56 2.59 38.02 25.88
C ASP A 56 2.25 38.25 24.39
N GLU A 57 2.17 37.16 23.60
CA GLU A 57 1.72 37.19 22.20
C GLU A 57 0.35 36.52 22.06
N ILE A 58 -0.46 37.05 21.13
CA ILE A 58 -1.77 36.48 20.78
C ILE A 58 -1.61 35.65 19.52
N TRP A 59 -2.01 34.39 19.62
CA TRP A 59 -1.97 33.41 18.54
C TRP A 59 -3.37 33.06 18.09
N GLU A 60 -3.57 33.03 16.76
CA GLU A 60 -4.84 32.65 16.16
C GLU A 60 -4.74 31.21 15.61
N THR A 61 -5.76 30.40 15.88
CA THR A 61 -5.81 29.02 15.36
C THR A 61 -6.36 28.96 13.94
N THR A 62 -6.78 30.08 13.35
CA THR A 62 -7.22 30.15 11.96
C THR A 62 -6.01 29.98 11.04
N GLY A 63 -5.94 28.80 10.41
CA GLY A 63 -4.87 28.46 9.49
C GLY A 63 -5.10 28.95 8.05
N PRO A 64 -4.08 28.81 7.16
CA PRO A 64 -4.18 29.24 5.77
C PRO A 64 -5.07 28.33 4.90
N ILE A 65 -5.41 27.14 5.40
CA ILE A 65 -6.31 26.17 4.73
C ILE A 65 -7.40 25.74 5.72
N PRO A 66 -8.59 25.39 5.21
CA PRO A 66 -9.70 24.91 6.06
C PRO A 66 -9.34 23.63 6.84
N ASP A 67 -9.93 23.49 8.03
CA ASP A 67 -9.67 22.37 8.95
C ASP A 67 -10.01 21.02 8.31
N GLU A 68 -11.02 20.94 7.44
CA GLU A 68 -11.38 19.75 6.69
C GLU A 68 -10.26 19.31 5.75
N MET A 69 -9.55 20.26 5.15
CA MET A 69 -8.40 19.97 4.30
C MET A 69 -7.20 19.47 5.10
N VAL A 70 -7.01 20.01 6.31
CA VAL A 70 -6.01 19.52 7.25
C VAL A 70 -6.36 18.10 7.67
N ALA A 71 -7.62 17.85 8.08
CA ALA A 71 -8.08 16.53 8.49
C ALA A 71 -7.93 15.49 7.37
N GLN A 72 -8.22 15.86 6.11
CA GLN A 72 -8.01 14.98 4.95
C GLN A 72 -6.54 14.60 4.79
N ARG A 73 -5.61 15.56 4.94
CA ARG A 73 -4.15 15.27 4.86
C ARG A 73 -3.70 14.38 6.01
N LEU A 74 -4.20 14.62 7.22
CA LEU A 74 -3.91 13.80 8.40
C LEU A 74 -4.37 12.35 8.21
N ALA A 75 -5.54 12.14 7.60
CA ALA A 75 -6.07 10.82 7.32
C ALA A 75 -5.20 9.99 6.35
N MET A 76 -4.36 10.65 5.55
CA MET A 76 -3.45 9.99 4.60
C MET A 76 -2.05 9.72 5.15
N ILE A 77 -1.74 10.19 6.37
CA ILE A 77 -0.45 9.90 7.02
C ILE A 77 -0.43 8.42 7.40
N PRO A 78 0.64 7.68 7.06
CA PRO A 78 0.77 6.28 7.46
C PRO A 78 0.94 6.17 8.97
N ILE A 79 -0.02 5.51 9.62
CA ILE A 79 0.00 5.25 11.06
C ILE A 79 0.48 3.81 11.28
N PRO A 80 1.49 3.56 12.14
CA PRO A 80 1.96 2.23 12.45
C PRO A 80 0.81 1.31 12.88
N THR A 81 0.68 0.17 12.21
CA THR A 81 -0.41 -0.77 12.45
C THR A 81 0.13 -2.05 13.08
N MET A 82 -0.26 -2.33 14.33
CA MET A 82 0.10 -3.54 15.07
C MET A 82 -1.19 -4.33 15.39
N HIS A 83 -1.44 -5.38 14.60
CA HIS A 83 -2.65 -6.19 14.71
C HIS A 83 -2.73 -7.06 15.97
N ASP A 84 -1.64 -7.22 16.68
CA ASP A 84 -1.55 -7.91 17.96
C ASP A 84 -1.90 -7.02 19.16
N LYS A 85 -1.81 -5.70 18.99
CA LYS A 85 -2.10 -4.71 20.03
C LYS A 85 -3.45 -4.03 19.89
N PHE A 86 -3.92 -3.85 18.64
CA PHE A 86 -5.13 -3.08 18.36
C PHE A 86 -6.23 -3.92 17.73
N HIS A 87 -7.45 -3.67 18.18
CA HIS A 87 -8.68 -4.31 17.72
C HIS A 87 -9.59 -3.31 17.02
N PHE A 88 -10.50 -3.80 16.19
CA PHE A 88 -11.64 -3.00 15.77
C PHE A 88 -12.47 -2.58 16.97
N GLN A 89 -13.03 -1.37 16.97
CA GLN A 89 -13.81 -0.87 18.10
C GLN A 89 -15.02 -1.75 18.46
N ASN A 90 -15.65 -2.35 17.45
CA ASN A 90 -16.78 -3.28 17.63
C ASN A 90 -16.37 -4.68 18.08
N GLU A 91 -15.10 -5.04 17.99
CA GLU A 91 -14.55 -6.35 18.38
C GLU A 91 -13.67 -6.25 19.64
N CYS A 92 -13.39 -5.01 20.08
CA CYS A 92 -12.52 -4.75 21.21
C CYS A 92 -13.09 -5.37 22.51
N PRO A 93 -12.30 -6.17 23.24
CA PRO A 93 -12.77 -6.82 24.48
C PRO A 93 -13.39 -5.83 25.49
N ASN A 94 -12.86 -4.62 25.57
CA ASN A 94 -13.28 -3.60 26.52
C ASN A 94 -14.42 -2.69 26.02
N CYS A 95 -14.63 -2.61 24.70
CA CYS A 95 -15.53 -1.62 24.12
C CYS A 95 -16.70 -2.18 23.31
N LYS A 96 -16.67 -3.47 22.94
CA LYS A 96 -17.67 -4.09 22.05
C LYS A 96 -19.12 -3.95 22.53
N ASP A 97 -19.32 -3.95 23.85
CA ASP A 97 -20.64 -3.88 24.48
C ASP A 97 -21.09 -2.42 24.75
N LEU A 98 -20.25 -1.42 24.44
CA LEU A 98 -20.56 -0.01 24.59
C LEU A 98 -21.28 0.54 23.35
N VAL A 99 -22.02 1.63 23.53
CA VAL A 99 -22.59 2.41 22.43
C VAL A 99 -21.44 2.98 21.59
N GLU A 100 -21.64 3.13 20.29
CA GLU A 100 -20.60 3.53 19.32
C GLU A 100 -19.84 4.80 19.75
N ASP A 101 -20.55 5.82 20.22
CA ASP A 101 -19.97 7.08 20.67
C ASP A 101 -19.09 6.97 21.93
N ASP A 102 -19.30 5.94 22.74
CA ASP A 102 -18.54 5.68 23.97
C ASP A 102 -17.36 4.71 23.75
N ARG A 103 -17.19 4.18 22.55
CA ARG A 103 -16.08 3.29 22.21
C ARG A 103 -14.80 4.08 22.05
N GLY A 104 -13.72 3.60 22.64
CA GLY A 104 -12.41 4.23 22.48
C GLY A 104 -11.53 4.00 23.71
N CYS A 105 -10.80 2.90 23.72
CA CYS A 105 -9.81 2.59 24.75
C CYS A 105 -8.42 2.43 24.12
N LEU A 106 -7.40 2.25 24.95
CA LEU A 106 -6.00 2.10 24.52
C LEU A 106 -5.74 0.86 23.63
N GLU A 107 -6.68 -0.09 23.58
CA GLU A 107 -6.58 -1.30 22.74
C GLU A 107 -7.32 -1.16 21.39
N CYS A 108 -8.04 -0.07 21.15
CA CYS A 108 -8.78 0.11 19.90
C CYS A 108 -8.65 1.50 19.27
N GLN A 109 -7.90 2.41 19.88
CA GLN A 109 -7.59 3.71 19.28
C GLN A 109 -6.19 4.21 19.65
N MET A 110 -5.65 5.07 18.79
CA MET A 110 -4.41 5.81 19.03
C MET A 110 -4.72 7.30 18.98
N ILE A 111 -4.17 8.07 19.93
CA ILE A 111 -4.37 9.52 19.96
C ILE A 111 -3.03 10.22 19.74
N TYR A 112 -2.98 11.06 18.73
CA TYR A 112 -1.88 11.95 18.43
C TYR A 112 -2.26 13.38 18.80
N THR A 113 -1.30 14.14 19.31
CA THR A 113 -1.44 15.57 19.57
C THR A 113 -0.42 16.36 18.76
N CYS A 114 -0.79 17.56 18.36
CA CYS A 114 0.09 18.48 17.67
C CYS A 114 -0.16 19.89 18.19
N VAL A 115 0.92 20.59 18.56
CA VAL A 115 0.88 22.01 18.93
C VAL A 115 2.06 22.69 18.25
N VAL A 116 1.78 23.57 17.28
CA VAL A 116 2.82 24.26 16.50
C VAL A 116 2.47 25.73 16.34
N PHE A 117 3.46 26.59 16.56
CA PHE A 117 3.38 28.04 16.37
C PHE A 117 4.10 28.44 15.08
N GLY A 118 3.51 29.37 14.35
CA GLY A 118 4.10 29.92 13.14
C GLY A 118 5.29 30.84 13.44
N THR A 119 6.05 31.16 12.41
CA THR A 119 7.21 32.06 12.49
C THR A 119 7.11 33.16 11.44
N GLU A 120 7.95 34.19 11.51
CA GLU A 120 7.98 35.27 10.51
C GLU A 120 8.27 34.77 9.10
N GLU A 121 9.18 33.80 8.97
CA GLU A 121 9.52 33.17 7.69
C GLU A 121 8.51 32.12 7.23
N GLY A 122 7.59 31.74 8.11
CA GLY A 122 6.64 30.66 7.95
C GLY A 122 7.23 29.30 8.31
N ARG A 123 6.51 28.54 9.17
CA ARG A 123 6.86 27.21 9.63
C ARG A 123 5.96 26.16 8.98
N TRP A 124 6.54 25.15 8.36
CA TRP A 124 5.81 23.97 7.96
C TRP A 124 5.44 23.13 9.19
N VAL A 125 4.17 22.77 9.27
CA VAL A 125 3.68 21.72 10.16
C VAL A 125 3.78 20.42 9.39
N THR A 126 4.46 19.44 9.96
CA THR A 126 4.70 18.13 9.32
C THR A 126 4.18 17.00 10.21
N ALA A 127 4.14 15.79 9.64
CA ALA A 127 3.77 14.60 10.41
C ALA A 127 4.68 14.38 11.64
N GLY A 128 5.94 14.83 11.59
CA GLY A 128 6.88 14.77 12.70
C GLY A 128 6.57 15.69 13.88
N ASP A 129 5.68 16.69 13.69
CA ASP A 129 5.18 17.53 14.79
C ASP A 129 4.06 16.86 15.60
N MET A 130 3.51 15.75 15.06
CA MET A 130 2.50 14.94 15.74
C MET A 130 3.19 13.99 16.73
N LYS A 131 2.70 13.99 17.97
CA LYS A 131 3.22 13.11 19.03
C LYS A 131 2.14 12.15 19.48
N TYR A 132 2.47 10.89 19.53
CA TYR A 132 1.58 9.89 20.10
C TYR A 132 1.52 10.01 21.62
N LEU A 133 0.32 9.90 22.19
CA LEU A 133 0.10 9.98 23.65
C LEU A 133 0.28 8.62 24.34
N GLY A 134 1.18 7.78 23.86
CA GLY A 134 1.45 6.44 24.38
C GLY A 134 2.91 6.03 24.19
N GLU A 135 3.14 4.78 23.79
CA GLU A 135 4.48 4.22 23.62
C GLU A 135 5.21 4.85 22.42
N GLU A 136 6.48 5.22 22.58
CA GLU A 136 7.32 5.80 21.51
C GLU A 136 7.40 4.90 20.25
N SER A 137 7.27 3.58 20.41
CA SER A 137 7.29 2.63 19.30
C SER A 137 6.13 2.78 18.30
N LEU A 138 5.11 3.55 18.68
CA LEU A 138 3.92 3.84 17.86
C LEU A 138 3.90 5.27 17.32
N GLU A 139 5.00 6.01 17.48
CA GLU A 139 5.19 7.28 16.78
C GLU A 139 5.29 7.05 15.26
N ILE A 140 5.05 8.10 14.50
CA ILE A 140 5.20 8.09 13.04
C ILE A 140 6.69 7.80 12.71
N PRO A 141 6.98 6.83 11.83
CA PRO A 141 8.34 6.49 11.44
C PRO A 141 9.11 7.68 10.88
N ASP A 142 10.42 7.74 11.11
CA ASP A 142 11.27 8.89 10.75
C ASP A 142 11.20 9.25 9.27
N GLU A 143 11.06 8.28 8.40
CA GLU A 143 10.94 8.44 6.96
C GLU A 143 9.69 9.22 6.53
N TYR A 144 8.59 9.16 7.33
CA TYR A 144 7.33 9.83 7.06
C TYR A 144 7.15 11.14 7.85
N LYS A 145 8.06 11.46 8.78
CA LYS A 145 8.00 12.69 9.58
C LYS A 145 8.04 13.97 8.75
N SER A 146 8.62 13.93 7.54
CA SER A 146 8.72 15.08 6.64
C SER A 146 7.44 15.38 5.85
N ILE A 147 6.39 14.55 5.92
CA ILE A 147 5.12 14.77 5.21
C ILE A 147 4.49 16.09 5.64
N PRO A 148 4.29 17.06 4.70
CA PRO A 148 3.78 18.38 5.05
C PRO A 148 2.24 18.36 5.25
N ILE A 149 1.78 18.98 6.34
CA ILE A 149 0.36 19.11 6.67
C ILE A 149 -0.14 20.50 6.26
N THR A 150 0.45 21.56 6.83
CA THR A 150 0.12 22.95 6.53
C THR A 150 1.33 23.86 6.78
N LYS A 151 1.26 25.13 6.37
CA LYS A 151 2.30 26.13 6.65
C LYS A 151 1.68 27.26 7.47
N LEU A 152 2.27 27.60 8.60
CA LEU A 152 1.83 28.66 9.50
C LEU A 152 2.75 29.87 9.38
N LEU A 153 2.16 31.05 9.37
CA LEU A 153 2.85 32.34 9.43
C LEU A 153 2.86 32.87 10.86
N LYS A 154 3.57 33.98 11.11
CA LYS A 154 3.60 34.65 12.39
C LYS A 154 2.17 34.99 12.88
N GLY A 155 1.91 34.78 14.16
CA GLY A 155 0.61 34.98 14.76
C GLY A 155 -0.39 33.83 14.54
N GLN A 156 -0.03 32.83 13.70
CA GLN A 156 -0.86 31.64 13.50
C GLN A 156 -0.32 30.45 14.31
N MET A 157 -1.22 29.66 14.82
CA MET A 157 -0.90 28.39 15.47
C MET A 157 -1.87 27.28 15.03
N ILE A 158 -1.49 26.07 15.25
CA ILE A 158 -2.39 24.92 15.15
C ILE A 158 -2.27 24.06 16.40
N GLU A 159 -3.42 23.66 16.93
CA GLU A 159 -3.50 22.72 18.04
C GLU A 159 -4.64 21.75 17.77
N PHE A 160 -4.33 20.46 17.74
CA PHE A 160 -5.33 19.43 17.52
C PHE A 160 -5.00 18.11 18.22
N TYR A 161 -6.05 17.31 18.39
CA TYR A 161 -5.99 15.90 18.77
C TYR A 161 -6.54 15.09 17.63
N ALA A 162 -5.74 14.13 17.10
CA ALA A 162 -6.13 13.24 16.03
C ALA A 162 -6.27 11.83 16.56
N THR A 163 -7.43 11.22 16.38
CA THR A 163 -7.72 9.85 16.81
C THR A 163 -7.66 8.92 15.62
N ALA A 164 -6.78 7.91 15.68
CA ALA A 164 -6.68 6.85 14.70
C ALA A 164 -7.38 5.59 15.23
N ILE A 165 -8.11 4.91 14.36
CA ILE A 165 -8.80 3.65 14.63
C ILE A 165 -8.52 2.65 13.52
N MET A 166 -8.76 1.36 13.80
CA MET A 166 -8.64 0.30 12.82
C MET A 166 -9.87 0.26 11.91
N GLY A 167 -9.62 0.20 10.62
CA GLY A 167 -10.64 0.08 9.59
C GLY A 167 -10.17 -0.73 8.40
N ARG A 168 -10.98 -0.81 7.36
CA ARG A 168 -10.72 -1.58 6.14
C ARG A 168 -10.87 -0.71 4.90
N GLY A 169 -10.08 -0.97 3.87
CA GLY A 169 -10.11 -0.22 2.61
C GLY A 169 -11.48 -0.18 1.92
N ARG A 170 -12.34 -1.18 2.16
CA ARG A 170 -13.72 -1.19 1.65
C ARG A 170 -14.62 -0.12 2.27
N ASP A 171 -14.30 0.33 3.50
CA ASP A 171 -15.08 1.35 4.20
C ASP A 171 -14.61 2.75 3.77
N HIS A 172 -13.30 2.96 3.68
CA HIS A 172 -12.69 4.17 3.14
C HIS A 172 -11.24 3.92 2.72
N THR A 173 -10.80 4.57 1.63
CA THR A 173 -9.45 4.40 1.06
C THR A 173 -8.30 4.75 2.01
N LYS A 174 -8.52 5.58 3.04
CA LYS A 174 -7.51 5.88 4.07
C LYS A 174 -7.01 4.62 4.79
N TRP A 175 -7.85 3.58 4.88
CA TRP A 175 -7.52 2.30 5.48
C TRP A 175 -6.96 1.27 4.50
N THR A 176 -6.66 1.67 3.26
CA THR A 176 -5.96 0.80 2.32
C THR A 176 -4.46 0.83 2.62
N PRO A 177 -3.82 -0.31 3.03
CA PRO A 177 -2.41 -0.31 3.41
C PRO A 177 -1.47 -0.44 2.22
N VAL A 178 -1.99 -0.64 1.02
CA VAL A 178 -1.21 -0.95 -0.19
C VAL A 178 -1.62 -0.08 -1.36
N CYS A 179 -0.69 0.15 -2.27
CA CYS A 179 -0.94 0.84 -3.53
C CYS A 179 -0.29 0.08 -4.70
N GLY A 180 -0.63 0.46 -5.93
CA GLY A 180 -0.05 -0.14 -7.13
C GLY A 180 -0.28 -1.67 -7.25
N VAL A 181 -1.33 -2.21 -6.62
CA VAL A 181 -1.57 -3.66 -6.59
C VAL A 181 -1.98 -4.16 -7.95
N THR A 182 -1.08 -4.92 -8.58
CA THR A 182 -1.30 -5.51 -9.91
C THR A 182 -1.03 -7.00 -9.88
N PHE A 183 -1.66 -7.73 -10.80
CA PHE A 183 -1.25 -9.09 -11.12
C PHE A 183 -1.32 -9.31 -12.63
N GLN A 184 -0.40 -10.11 -13.12
CA GLN A 184 -0.34 -10.47 -14.54
C GLN A 184 0.04 -11.95 -14.69
N PRO A 185 -0.40 -12.61 -15.78
CA PRO A 185 0.09 -13.95 -16.08
C PRO A 185 1.61 -13.93 -16.21
N ARG A 186 2.29 -14.92 -15.63
CA ARG A 186 3.70 -15.11 -15.91
C ARG A 186 3.88 -15.44 -17.39
N ARG A 187 4.85 -14.79 -18.02
CA ARG A 187 5.19 -15.04 -19.42
C ARG A 187 6.59 -15.58 -19.56
N ILE A 188 6.83 -16.29 -20.65
CA ILE A 188 8.14 -16.75 -21.12
C ILE A 188 8.37 -16.25 -22.53
N GLY A 189 9.62 -15.93 -22.85
CA GLY A 189 10.02 -15.56 -24.19
C GLY A 189 10.29 -16.81 -25.03
N ILE A 190 9.68 -16.90 -26.21
CA ILE A 190 9.93 -18.02 -27.14
C ILE A 190 10.54 -17.48 -28.42
N LEU A 191 11.73 -17.98 -28.73
CA LEU A 191 12.46 -17.62 -29.93
C LEU A 191 11.90 -18.40 -31.15
N LYS A 192 11.21 -17.68 -32.05
CA LYS A 192 10.64 -18.25 -33.27
C LYS A 192 11.71 -18.53 -34.34
N ASN A 193 12.59 -17.57 -34.55
CA ASN A 193 13.54 -17.60 -35.64
C ASN A 193 14.92 -17.11 -35.17
N LYS A 194 15.87 -18.06 -35.06
CA LYS A 194 17.24 -17.77 -34.64
C LYS A 194 17.97 -16.81 -35.58
N SER A 195 17.65 -16.81 -36.88
CA SER A 195 18.30 -15.92 -37.85
C SER A 195 17.84 -14.48 -37.72
N LYS A 196 16.62 -14.23 -37.25
CA LYS A 196 16.06 -12.92 -36.99
C LYS A 196 16.33 -12.42 -35.56
N ALA A 197 16.84 -13.28 -34.69
CA ALA A 197 17.13 -12.95 -33.29
C ALA A 197 18.23 -11.89 -33.13
N LYS A 198 18.96 -11.56 -34.21
CA LYS A 198 20.01 -10.57 -34.19
C LYS A 198 19.47 -9.20 -33.67
N ILE A 199 18.23 -8.84 -34.02
CA ILE A 199 17.60 -7.61 -33.56
C ILE A 199 17.51 -7.52 -32.02
N LEU A 200 17.36 -8.67 -31.32
CA LEU A 200 17.31 -8.71 -29.85
C LEU A 200 18.70 -8.46 -29.23
N TRP A 201 19.76 -8.85 -29.95
CA TRP A 201 21.15 -8.71 -29.49
C TRP A 201 21.70 -7.32 -29.74
N ASP A 202 21.15 -6.61 -30.73
CA ASP A 202 21.52 -5.24 -31.08
C ASP A 202 20.86 -4.23 -30.12
N LEU A 203 19.90 -4.66 -29.30
CA LEU A 203 19.33 -3.88 -28.21
C LEU A 203 20.16 -4.07 -26.92
N ASP A 204 20.35 -3.02 -26.18
CA ASP A 204 21.09 -3.01 -24.90
C ASP A 204 20.23 -3.58 -23.74
N LEU A 205 19.69 -4.79 -23.95
CA LEU A 205 18.74 -5.44 -23.01
C LEU A 205 19.40 -6.43 -22.04
N GLU A 206 20.73 -6.55 -22.07
CA GLU A 206 21.46 -7.59 -21.34
C GLU A 206 20.96 -9.02 -21.59
N ILE A 207 20.21 -9.24 -22.69
CA ILE A 207 19.68 -10.52 -23.12
C ILE A 207 20.57 -11.07 -24.22
N THR A 208 21.05 -12.30 -24.05
CA THR A 208 21.94 -12.97 -24.99
C THR A 208 21.32 -14.27 -25.51
N ALA A 209 21.88 -14.80 -26.60
CA ALA A 209 21.48 -16.11 -27.15
C ALA A 209 21.63 -17.26 -26.13
N LYS A 210 22.46 -17.09 -25.08
CA LYS A 210 22.69 -18.11 -24.05
C LYS A 210 21.56 -18.14 -23.01
N ASP A 211 20.83 -17.03 -22.86
CA ASP A 211 19.71 -16.91 -21.93
C ASP A 211 18.48 -17.70 -22.42
N PHE A 212 18.40 -17.90 -23.75
CA PHE A 212 17.45 -18.84 -24.31
C PHE A 212 18.00 -20.25 -24.19
N GLY A 213 17.28 -21.13 -23.51
CA GLY A 213 17.63 -22.54 -23.37
C GLY A 213 17.80 -23.26 -24.72
N LYS A 214 18.16 -24.54 -24.69
CA LYS A 214 18.32 -25.37 -25.92
C LYS A 214 17.03 -25.46 -26.72
N ASP A 215 15.90 -25.34 -26.05
CA ASP A 215 14.53 -25.32 -26.59
C ASP A 215 14.08 -23.95 -27.08
N GLY A 216 14.92 -22.92 -26.97
CA GLY A 216 14.62 -21.55 -27.39
C GLY A 216 13.70 -20.80 -26.44
N ARG A 217 13.64 -21.19 -25.17
CA ARG A 217 12.82 -20.55 -24.13
C ARG A 217 13.65 -19.66 -23.22
N LEU A 218 13.16 -18.45 -22.95
CA LEU A 218 13.65 -17.52 -21.93
C LEU A 218 12.70 -17.57 -20.75
N GLU A 219 13.12 -18.17 -19.64
CA GLU A 219 12.29 -18.40 -18.46
C GLU A 219 12.58 -17.42 -17.32
N ASP A 220 13.68 -16.66 -17.40
CA ASP A 220 14.09 -15.66 -16.42
C ASP A 220 13.06 -14.52 -16.37
N ILE A 221 12.44 -14.34 -15.20
CA ILE A 221 11.31 -13.42 -15.03
C ILE A 221 11.73 -11.96 -15.28
N GLU A 222 12.91 -11.55 -14.80
CA GLU A 222 13.39 -10.17 -14.94
C GLU A 222 13.73 -9.87 -16.41
N LYS A 223 14.40 -10.79 -17.08
CA LYS A 223 14.72 -10.66 -18.50
C LYS A 223 13.49 -10.68 -19.39
N VAL A 224 12.49 -11.49 -19.05
CA VAL A 224 11.20 -11.51 -19.76
C VAL A 224 10.45 -10.20 -19.55
N ALA A 225 10.45 -9.64 -18.34
CA ALA A 225 9.83 -8.35 -18.07
C ALA A 225 10.50 -7.21 -18.84
N THR A 226 11.83 -7.23 -18.94
CA THR A 226 12.59 -6.26 -19.75
C THR A 226 12.26 -6.41 -21.23
N LEU A 227 12.23 -7.67 -21.74
CA LEU A 227 11.85 -7.95 -23.12
C LEU A 227 10.41 -7.49 -23.43
N GLU A 228 9.47 -7.71 -22.51
CA GLU A 228 8.08 -7.29 -22.67
C GLU A 228 7.96 -5.75 -22.73
N LYS A 229 8.70 -5.06 -21.88
CA LYS A 229 8.74 -3.59 -21.86
C LYS A 229 9.23 -3.04 -23.20
N GLU A 230 10.30 -3.60 -23.76
CA GLU A 230 10.84 -3.18 -25.05
C GLU A 230 9.90 -3.54 -26.22
N LEU A 231 9.30 -4.72 -26.19
CA LEU A 231 8.28 -5.10 -27.19
C LEU A 231 7.08 -4.14 -27.19
N ASN A 232 6.71 -3.60 -26.04
CA ASN A 232 5.64 -2.59 -25.91
C ASN A 232 6.10 -1.20 -26.33
N HIS A 233 7.40 -0.91 -26.28
CA HIS A 233 7.96 0.40 -26.71
C HIS A 233 7.99 0.54 -28.22
N VAL A 234 8.09 -0.55 -28.94
CA VAL A 234 8.09 -0.55 -30.39
C VAL A 234 6.65 -0.35 -30.88
N GLY A 235 6.36 0.79 -31.44
CA GLY A 235 5.01 1.18 -31.88
C GLY A 235 4.38 0.17 -32.83
N GLU A 236 3.11 -0.18 -32.61
CA GLU A 236 2.38 -1.08 -33.50
C GLU A 236 2.37 -0.57 -34.94
N GLY A 237 2.60 -1.49 -35.89
CA GLY A 237 2.60 -1.18 -37.32
C GLY A 237 3.93 -0.74 -37.91
N THR A 238 4.98 -0.55 -37.10
CA THR A 238 6.34 -0.27 -37.57
C THR A 238 6.99 -1.52 -38.15
N GLU A 239 8.03 -1.33 -38.98
CA GLU A 239 8.79 -2.44 -39.56
C GLU A 239 9.55 -3.19 -38.47
N GLU A 240 10.10 -2.48 -37.48
CA GLU A 240 10.75 -3.04 -36.29
C GLU A 240 9.80 -3.93 -35.48
N ALA A 241 8.53 -3.51 -35.26
CA ALA A 241 7.55 -4.32 -34.56
C ALA A 241 7.28 -5.66 -35.25
N ARG A 242 7.31 -5.67 -36.60
CA ARG A 242 7.14 -6.90 -37.39
C ARG A 242 8.36 -7.81 -37.26
N GLU A 243 9.57 -7.25 -37.30
CA GLU A 243 10.80 -8.01 -37.12
C GLU A 243 10.90 -8.61 -35.72
N PHE A 244 10.51 -7.87 -34.68
CA PHE A 244 10.41 -8.39 -33.31
C PHE A 244 9.42 -9.54 -33.18
N LYS A 245 8.20 -9.37 -33.71
CA LYS A 245 7.16 -10.43 -33.69
C LYS A 245 7.57 -11.68 -34.49
N ASP A 246 8.44 -11.51 -35.47
CA ASP A 246 9.01 -12.63 -36.24
C ASP A 246 10.17 -13.33 -35.52
N ALA A 247 10.89 -12.59 -34.65
CA ALA A 247 12.03 -13.11 -33.90
C ALA A 247 11.60 -13.83 -32.61
N VAL A 248 10.75 -13.21 -31.82
CA VAL A 248 10.35 -13.67 -30.49
C VAL A 248 8.86 -13.38 -30.24
N TYR A 249 8.22 -14.19 -29.42
CA TYR A 249 6.92 -13.90 -28.85
C TYR A 249 6.88 -14.29 -27.38
N LEU A 250 5.96 -13.69 -26.64
CA LEU A 250 5.71 -14.00 -25.25
C LEU A 250 4.54 -14.97 -25.14
N GLU A 251 4.74 -16.06 -24.42
CA GLU A 251 3.71 -17.07 -24.14
C GLU A 251 3.38 -17.05 -22.65
N GLU A 252 2.08 -17.05 -22.32
CA GLU A 252 1.61 -17.13 -20.93
C GLU A 252 1.79 -18.56 -20.40
N VAL A 253 2.32 -18.66 -19.17
CA VAL A 253 2.45 -19.95 -18.48
C VAL A 253 1.11 -20.22 -17.76
N PRO A 254 0.38 -21.27 -18.14
CA PRO A 254 -0.90 -21.57 -17.53
C PRO A 254 -0.78 -21.82 -16.04
N GLY A 255 -1.66 -21.18 -15.25
CA GLY A 255 -1.71 -21.38 -13.80
C GLY A 255 -0.63 -20.65 -13.01
N GLU A 256 0.11 -19.72 -13.64
CA GLU A 256 1.13 -18.91 -12.99
C GLU A 256 0.86 -17.42 -13.15
N PHE A 257 0.93 -16.67 -12.03
CA PHE A 257 0.69 -15.22 -11.98
C PHE A 257 1.74 -14.55 -11.14
N ILE A 258 2.18 -13.36 -11.56
CA ILE A 258 3.04 -12.47 -10.78
C ILE A 258 2.14 -11.40 -10.20
N LEU A 259 2.08 -11.32 -8.86
CA LEU A 259 1.39 -10.29 -8.10
C LEU A 259 2.44 -9.33 -7.56
N SER A 260 2.25 -8.04 -7.75
CA SER A 260 3.11 -6.99 -7.20
C SER A 260 2.28 -5.90 -6.53
N PHE A 261 2.83 -5.32 -5.47
CA PHE A 261 2.23 -4.21 -4.74
C PHE A 261 3.29 -3.45 -3.95
N ASP A 262 2.96 -2.19 -3.65
CA ASP A 262 3.73 -1.35 -2.75
C ASP A 262 2.92 -1.12 -1.46
N THR A 263 3.58 -0.94 -0.30
CA THR A 263 2.93 -0.54 0.95
C THR A 263 2.94 0.98 1.10
N ASP A 264 2.00 1.52 1.86
CA ASP A 264 1.96 2.92 2.22
C ASP A 264 2.86 3.28 3.43
N GLY A 265 3.53 2.28 4.02
CA GLY A 265 4.41 2.45 5.17
C GLY A 265 3.75 2.23 6.53
N SER A 266 2.45 1.96 6.59
CA SER A 266 1.76 1.66 7.85
C SER A 266 2.10 0.29 8.42
N MET A 267 2.57 -0.62 7.57
CA MET A 267 3.05 -1.96 7.91
C MET A 267 4.00 -2.49 6.83
N SER A 268 4.79 -3.52 7.15
CA SER A 268 5.68 -4.15 6.18
C SER A 268 4.88 -4.86 5.09
N THR A 269 5.48 -4.99 3.90
CA THR A 269 4.89 -5.71 2.76
C THR A 269 4.53 -7.15 3.12
N LYS A 270 5.38 -7.81 3.90
CA LYS A 270 5.13 -9.17 4.40
C LYS A 270 3.89 -9.23 5.28
N THR A 271 3.77 -8.31 6.25
CA THR A 271 2.60 -8.24 7.14
C THR A 271 1.32 -8.00 6.34
N ALA A 272 1.35 -7.06 5.37
CA ALA A 272 0.20 -6.78 4.51
C ALA A 272 -0.24 -8.01 3.72
N PHE A 273 0.73 -8.74 3.13
CA PHE A 273 0.43 -9.95 2.36
C PHE A 273 -0.13 -11.09 3.23
N GLU A 274 0.52 -11.37 4.36
CA GLU A 274 0.06 -12.40 5.31
C GLU A 274 -1.35 -12.10 5.84
N ARG A 275 -1.63 -10.85 6.20
CA ARG A 275 -2.96 -10.44 6.64
C ARG A 275 -4.00 -10.57 5.53
N ALA A 276 -3.69 -10.16 4.31
CA ALA A 276 -4.62 -10.31 3.19
C ALA A 276 -4.99 -11.78 2.92
N ILE A 277 -4.04 -12.70 3.03
CA ILE A 277 -4.30 -14.14 2.88
C ILE A 277 -5.16 -14.67 4.05
N ASN A 278 -4.86 -14.26 5.28
CA ASN A 278 -5.63 -14.67 6.45
C ASN A 278 -7.09 -14.16 6.37
N GLU A 279 -7.29 -12.87 6.03
CA GLU A 279 -8.64 -12.31 5.83
C GLU A 279 -9.44 -13.07 4.76
N LEU A 280 -8.77 -13.48 3.68
CA LEU A 280 -9.40 -14.28 2.64
C LEU A 280 -9.75 -15.67 3.15
N ALA A 281 -8.87 -16.31 3.92
CA ALA A 281 -9.10 -17.63 4.52
C ALA A 281 -10.25 -17.58 5.52
N ASP A 282 -10.31 -16.58 6.38
CA ASP A 282 -11.36 -16.40 7.40
C ASP A 282 -12.74 -16.19 6.75
N ARG A 283 -12.80 -15.47 5.63
CA ARG A 283 -14.04 -15.31 4.85
C ARG A 283 -14.55 -16.64 4.27
N PHE A 284 -13.67 -17.48 3.77
CA PHE A 284 -14.06 -18.81 3.32
C PHE A 284 -14.43 -19.73 4.49
N GLY A 285 -13.71 -19.61 5.61
CA GLY A 285 -14.01 -20.35 6.83
C GLY A 285 -15.40 -20.01 7.41
N SER A 286 -15.78 -18.72 7.43
CA SER A 286 -17.11 -18.31 7.88
C SER A 286 -18.22 -18.82 6.95
N LEU A 287 -17.99 -18.77 5.64
CA LEU A 287 -18.94 -19.32 4.66
C LEU A 287 -19.15 -20.83 4.83
N ASP A 288 -18.08 -21.58 5.12
CA ASP A 288 -18.15 -23.02 5.37
C ASP A 288 -18.97 -23.32 6.63
N GLN A 289 -18.80 -22.52 7.70
CA GLN A 289 -19.59 -22.61 8.93
C GLN A 289 -21.07 -22.32 8.71
N ASP A 290 -21.39 -21.27 7.95
CA ASP A 290 -22.76 -20.88 7.62
C ASP A 290 -23.46 -21.97 6.79
N LEU A 291 -22.74 -22.56 5.83
CA LEU A 291 -23.24 -23.68 5.04
C LEU A 291 -23.51 -24.93 5.92
N ALA A 292 -22.58 -25.26 6.82
CA ALA A 292 -22.74 -26.40 7.74
C ALA A 292 -23.91 -26.19 8.73
N ALA A 293 -24.21 -24.95 9.11
CA ALA A 293 -25.36 -24.62 9.98
C ALA A 293 -26.71 -24.65 9.25
N THR A 294 -26.70 -24.58 7.90
CA THR A 294 -27.91 -24.49 7.07
C THR A 294 -28.35 -25.88 6.54
N ILE A 295 -27.44 -26.85 6.48
CA ILE A 295 -27.67 -28.24 6.06
C ILE A 295 -27.87 -29.11 7.29
#